data_a07df1efb8774727a046cc89cdb151b4
#
_entry.id   a07df1efb8774727a046cc89cdb151b4
#
_cell.length_a   1.000
_cell.length_b   1.000
_cell.length_c   1.000
_cell.angle_alpha   90.00
_cell.angle_beta   90.00
_cell.angle_gamma   90.00
#
_symmetry.space_group_name_H-M   'P 1'
#
loop_
_entity.id
_entity.type
_entity.pdbx_description
1 polymer ?
#
loop_
_entity_poly.entity_id
_entity_poly.type
_entity_poly.pdbx_seq_one_letter_code
_entity_poly.pdbx_strand_id
1 'polypeptide(L)'
;TAQGEGLRNTISLRGRAGLGQGRLHWSSNFDEVQDFEGQIRALAGGTGLMSDALFNTGTRNQPLGTSKAGQSAELDALAAYVGSLNQMPLSAARSSSGALTAAAQAGRAVFAAQGCASCHGGASFANGGGTLLADVGTIKASSGKRLGALLPGIDVPTLRDVALTSPYLH
;
A
#
# COMPACT_ATOMS: atom_id res chain seq x y z
N THR A 1 15.26 -10.33 1.90
CA THR A 1 14.04 -10.67 2.62
C THR A 1 13.59 -12.08 2.25
N ALA A 2 12.84 -12.76 3.16
CA ALA A 2 12.36 -14.13 2.89
C ALA A 2 11.48 -14.22 1.63
N GLN A 3 10.81 -13.13 1.27
CA GLN A 3 9.96 -13.01 0.08
C GLN A 3 10.71 -12.56 -1.17
N GLY A 4 12.02 -12.28 -1.08
CA GLY A 4 12.84 -11.82 -2.21
C GLY A 4 12.49 -10.42 -2.73
N GLU A 5 11.74 -9.62 -1.99
CA GLU A 5 11.24 -8.32 -2.45
C GLU A 5 12.23 -7.15 -2.23
N GLY A 6 13.40 -7.41 -1.68
CA GLY A 6 14.39 -6.37 -1.38
C GLY A 6 13.98 -5.48 -0.21
N LEU A 7 14.84 -4.52 0.10
CA LEU A 7 14.58 -3.52 1.14
C LEU A 7 13.61 -2.46 0.61
N ARG A 8 12.67 -2.05 1.45
CA ARG A 8 11.67 -1.02 1.14
C ARG A 8 11.49 -0.10 2.35
N ASN A 9 11.12 1.12 2.08
CA ASN A 9 10.61 2.00 3.11
C ASN A 9 9.23 1.50 3.59
N THR A 10 8.93 1.65 4.88
CA THR A 10 7.63 1.28 5.41
C THR A 10 6.57 2.26 4.91
N ILE A 11 5.54 1.74 4.25
CA ILE A 11 4.42 2.54 3.79
C ILE A 11 3.37 2.71 4.88
N SER A 12 2.71 3.87 4.88
CA SER A 12 1.58 4.10 5.78
C SER A 12 0.40 3.18 5.42
N LEU A 13 -0.20 2.58 6.44
CA LEU A 13 -1.45 1.83 6.29
C LEU A 13 -2.69 2.73 6.43
N ARG A 14 -2.51 4.02 6.70
CA ARG A 14 -3.63 4.98 6.81
C ARG A 14 -4.39 5.09 5.51
N GLY A 15 -5.71 5.06 5.62
CA GLY A 15 -6.60 5.21 4.48
C GLY A 15 -6.60 4.06 3.50
N ARG A 16 -6.00 2.92 3.84
CA ARG A 16 -5.96 1.74 2.96
C ARG A 16 -7.34 1.12 2.74
N ALA A 17 -8.24 1.17 3.72
CA ALA A 17 -9.59 0.69 3.52
C ALA A 17 -10.52 1.83 3.08
N GLY A 18 -11.22 1.59 2.00
CA GLY A 18 -12.28 2.49 1.52
C GLY A 18 -11.81 3.77 0.82
N LEU A 19 -10.52 4.01 0.68
CA LEU A 19 -10.00 5.19 -0.03
C LEU A 19 -9.51 4.89 -1.46
N GLY A 20 -9.73 3.69 -1.96
CA GLY A 20 -9.35 3.33 -3.32
C GLY A 20 -7.85 3.38 -3.58
N GLN A 21 -7.05 3.00 -2.60
CA GLN A 21 -5.59 3.03 -2.71
C GLN A 21 -5.00 1.79 -3.39
N GLY A 22 -5.84 0.87 -3.86
CA GLY A 22 -5.41 -0.32 -4.55
C GLY A 22 -4.81 -1.39 -3.63
N ARG A 23 -3.95 -2.20 -4.22
CA ARG A 23 -3.30 -3.31 -3.53
C ARG A 23 -2.30 -2.83 -2.49
N LEU A 24 -1.89 -3.74 -1.64
CA LEU A 24 -0.95 -3.49 -0.56
C LEU A 24 0.46 -3.90 -0.99
N HIS A 25 1.47 -3.41 -0.24
CA HIS A 25 2.89 -3.48 -0.54
C HIS A 25 3.32 -2.67 -1.77
N TRP A 26 4.61 -2.33 -1.80
CA TRP A 26 5.23 -1.68 -2.94
C TRP A 26 5.21 -2.53 -4.21
N SER A 27 5.12 -3.85 -4.07
CA SER A 27 5.02 -4.81 -5.17
C SER A 27 3.59 -5.12 -5.57
N SER A 28 2.58 -4.50 -4.93
CA SER A 28 1.15 -4.73 -5.24
C SER A 28 0.77 -6.22 -5.19
N ASN A 29 1.35 -6.96 -4.26
CA ASN A 29 1.21 -8.41 -4.18
C ASN A 29 0.17 -8.87 -3.16
N PHE A 30 -0.54 -7.95 -2.48
CA PHE A 30 -1.65 -8.24 -1.59
C PHE A 30 -2.89 -7.47 -2.03
N ASP A 31 -4.05 -8.11 -2.09
CA ASP A 31 -5.30 -7.46 -2.45
C ASP A 31 -6.27 -7.29 -1.28
N GLU A 32 -5.96 -7.91 -0.14
CA GLU A 32 -6.67 -7.73 1.12
C GLU A 32 -5.69 -7.63 2.29
N VAL A 33 -6.11 -7.01 3.40
CA VAL A 33 -5.28 -6.92 4.61
C VAL A 33 -4.99 -8.31 5.17
N GLN A 34 -5.90 -9.24 5.00
CA GLN A 34 -5.76 -10.62 5.46
C GLN A 34 -4.61 -11.37 4.78
N ASP A 35 -4.08 -10.88 3.67
CA ASP A 35 -2.89 -11.45 3.02
C ASP A 35 -1.62 -11.36 3.89
N PHE A 36 -1.61 -10.44 4.86
CA PHE A 36 -0.53 -10.37 5.84
C PHE A 36 -0.41 -11.63 6.71
N GLU A 37 -1.43 -12.49 6.74
CA GLU A 37 -1.35 -13.79 7.42
C GLU A 37 -0.10 -14.58 7.02
N GLY A 38 0.22 -14.61 5.71
CA GLY A 38 1.43 -15.26 5.22
C GLY A 38 2.71 -14.64 5.77
N GLN A 39 2.74 -13.34 5.97
CA GLN A 39 3.89 -12.65 6.56
C GLN A 39 3.96 -12.85 8.08
N ILE A 40 2.84 -12.80 8.78
CA ILE A 40 2.78 -13.09 10.21
C ILE A 40 3.39 -14.47 10.48
N ARG A 41 3.07 -15.46 9.66
CA ARG A 41 3.62 -16.81 9.76
C ARG A 41 5.11 -16.90 9.41
N ALA A 42 5.54 -16.16 8.38
CA ALA A 42 6.91 -16.25 7.86
C ALA A 42 7.91 -15.38 8.63
N LEU A 43 7.45 -14.34 9.31
CA LEU A 43 8.30 -13.38 10.01
C LEU A 43 8.23 -13.62 11.52
N ALA A 44 9.37 -13.47 12.17
CA ALA A 44 9.50 -13.47 13.64
C ALA A 44 8.96 -14.76 14.33
N GLY A 45 8.83 -15.87 13.61
CA GLY A 45 8.33 -17.13 14.18
C GLY A 45 6.85 -17.11 14.57
N GLY A 46 6.05 -16.25 13.97
CA GLY A 46 4.62 -16.17 14.22
C GLY A 46 3.89 -17.43 13.77
N THR A 47 2.80 -17.75 14.44
CA THR A 47 1.94 -18.91 14.09
C THR A 47 0.75 -18.53 13.20
N GLY A 48 0.53 -17.23 12.99
CA GLY A 48 -0.61 -16.72 12.28
C GLY A 48 -1.87 -16.57 13.15
N LEU A 49 -2.92 -16.01 12.54
CA LEU A 49 -4.24 -15.79 13.14
C LEU A 49 -5.30 -16.72 12.57
N MET A 50 -4.91 -17.62 11.70
CA MET A 50 -5.74 -18.58 10.99
C MET A 50 -5.27 -19.99 11.34
N SER A 51 -6.16 -20.98 11.39
CA SER A 51 -5.71 -22.37 11.53
C SER A 51 -4.93 -22.84 10.31
N ASP A 52 -3.98 -23.75 10.50
CA ASP A 52 -3.16 -24.29 9.41
C ASP A 52 -4.02 -24.96 8.32
N ALA A 53 -5.08 -25.64 8.72
CA ALA A 53 -6.00 -26.29 7.78
C ALA A 53 -6.67 -25.25 6.85
N LEU A 54 -7.17 -24.15 7.40
CA LEU A 54 -7.80 -23.09 6.61
C LEU A 54 -6.78 -22.34 5.75
N PHE A 55 -5.61 -22.06 6.30
CA PHE A 55 -4.54 -21.36 5.57
C PHE A 55 -4.06 -22.15 4.35
N ASN A 56 -3.97 -23.47 4.46
CA ASN A 56 -3.50 -24.33 3.37
C ASN A 56 -4.63 -24.83 2.45
N THR A 57 -5.87 -24.35 2.62
CA THR A 57 -6.97 -24.71 1.73
C THR A 57 -6.94 -23.84 0.46
N GLY A 58 -6.96 -24.49 -0.70
CA GLY A 58 -6.89 -23.81 -1.99
C GLY A 58 -5.56 -23.07 -2.17
N THR A 59 -5.62 -21.79 -2.49
CA THR A 59 -4.45 -20.92 -2.68
C THR A 59 -4.32 -19.84 -1.61
N ARG A 60 -4.96 -20.00 -0.43
CA ARG A 60 -4.91 -19.00 0.65
C ARG A 60 -3.50 -18.76 1.18
N ASN A 61 -2.61 -19.74 1.10
CA ASN A 61 -1.21 -19.60 1.48
C ASN A 61 -0.35 -18.83 0.46
N GLN A 62 -0.97 -18.33 -0.60
CA GLN A 62 -0.29 -17.54 -1.64
C GLN A 62 -0.76 -16.09 -1.61
N PRO A 63 0.13 -15.14 -1.93
CA PRO A 63 -0.28 -13.77 -2.24
C PRO A 63 -1.24 -13.73 -3.42
N LEU A 64 -2.27 -12.88 -3.35
CA LEU A 64 -3.32 -12.79 -4.39
C LEU A 64 -4.05 -14.12 -4.64
N GLY A 65 -4.03 -15.02 -3.67
CA GLY A 65 -4.72 -16.31 -3.74
C GLY A 65 -6.21 -16.20 -3.40
N THR A 66 -6.79 -17.32 -3.01
CA THR A 66 -8.17 -17.35 -2.51
C THR A 66 -8.30 -16.44 -1.29
N SER A 67 -9.35 -15.64 -1.23
CA SER A 67 -9.59 -14.70 -0.12
C SER A 67 -9.54 -15.38 1.25
N LYS A 68 -8.93 -14.69 2.18
CA LYS A 68 -8.83 -15.07 3.59
C LYS A 68 -9.90 -14.37 4.45
N ALA A 69 -10.56 -13.35 3.90
CA ALA A 69 -11.64 -12.66 4.59
C ALA A 69 -12.77 -13.65 4.96
N GLY A 70 -13.28 -13.52 6.18
CA GLY A 70 -14.31 -14.40 6.73
C GLY A 70 -13.80 -15.76 7.21
N GLN A 71 -12.49 -16.00 7.23
CA GLN A 71 -11.91 -17.29 7.62
C GLN A 71 -11.35 -17.31 9.06
N SER A 72 -11.07 -16.16 9.63
CA SER A 72 -10.59 -15.98 11.00
C SER A 72 -11.10 -14.66 11.56
N ALA A 73 -11.78 -14.75 12.69
CA ALA A 73 -12.35 -13.57 13.36
C ALA A 73 -11.26 -12.58 13.81
N GLU A 74 -10.10 -13.09 14.27
CA GLU A 74 -8.99 -12.24 14.67
C GLU A 74 -8.35 -11.52 13.47
N LEU A 75 -8.20 -12.24 12.35
CA LEU A 75 -7.63 -11.67 11.13
C LEU A 75 -8.58 -10.62 10.52
N ASP A 76 -9.88 -10.88 10.55
CA ASP A 76 -10.89 -9.92 10.10
C ASP A 76 -10.97 -8.69 11.02
N ALA A 77 -10.82 -8.90 12.34
CA ALA A 77 -10.74 -7.78 13.29
C ALA A 77 -9.50 -6.91 13.04
N LEU A 78 -8.35 -7.53 12.74
CA LEU A 78 -7.13 -6.80 12.33
C LEU A 78 -7.38 -6.00 11.06
N ALA A 79 -8.00 -6.59 10.04
CA ALA A 79 -8.34 -5.91 8.80
C ALA A 79 -9.32 -4.75 9.03
N ALA A 80 -10.33 -4.94 9.88
CA ALA A 80 -11.26 -3.89 10.26
C ALA A 80 -10.56 -2.75 10.99
N TYR A 81 -9.63 -3.05 11.91
CA TYR A 81 -8.82 -2.05 12.60
C TYR A 81 -7.98 -1.24 11.60
N VAL A 82 -7.20 -1.91 10.75
CA VAL A 82 -6.41 -1.23 9.73
C VAL A 82 -7.31 -0.38 8.83
N GLY A 83 -8.48 -0.91 8.47
CA GLY A 83 -9.50 -0.20 7.71
C GLY A 83 -10.03 1.05 8.38
N SER A 84 -10.09 1.07 9.70
CA SER A 84 -10.54 2.23 10.47
C SER A 84 -9.53 3.38 10.51
N LEU A 85 -8.27 3.15 10.13
CA LEU A 85 -7.21 4.16 10.13
C LEU A 85 -7.36 5.13 8.94
N ASN A 86 -8.47 5.81 8.83
CA ASN A 86 -8.83 6.68 7.71
C ASN A 86 -8.65 8.18 7.99
N GLN A 87 -8.26 8.55 9.21
CA GLN A 87 -8.04 9.95 9.58
C GLN A 87 -6.64 10.39 9.14
N MET A 88 -6.61 11.44 8.32
CA MET A 88 -5.37 12.10 7.93
C MET A 88 -5.22 13.40 8.70
N PRO A 89 -4.03 13.71 9.25
CA PRO A 89 -3.81 14.98 9.89
C PRO A 89 -4.00 16.13 8.89
N LEU A 90 -4.41 17.29 9.38
CA LEU A 90 -4.52 18.47 8.55
C LEU A 90 -3.13 18.90 8.09
N SER A 91 -2.94 19.00 6.78
CA SER A 91 -1.69 19.45 6.21
C SER A 91 -1.39 20.91 6.59
N ALA A 92 -0.14 21.23 6.91
CA ALA A 92 0.31 22.61 7.09
C ALA A 92 0.11 23.49 5.83
N ALA A 93 -0.12 22.87 4.67
CA ALA A 93 -0.47 23.55 3.43
C ALA A 93 -1.97 23.94 3.35
N ARG A 94 -2.72 23.75 4.43
CA ARG A 94 -4.13 24.15 4.56
C ARG A 94 -4.33 25.08 5.75
N SER A 95 -5.27 26.01 5.60
CA SER A 95 -5.77 26.81 6.71
C SER A 95 -6.61 25.97 7.67
N SER A 96 -6.94 26.53 8.81
CA SER A 96 -7.88 25.90 9.77
C SER A 96 -9.28 25.62 9.20
N SER A 97 -9.69 26.37 8.16
CA SER A 97 -10.92 26.11 7.40
C SER A 97 -10.80 25.01 6.36
N GLY A 98 -9.61 24.40 6.20
CA GLY A 98 -9.34 23.39 5.20
C GLY A 98 -8.98 23.92 3.80
N ALA A 99 -9.03 25.25 3.58
CA ALA A 99 -8.63 25.84 2.30
C ALA A 99 -7.12 25.72 2.06
N LEU A 100 -6.72 25.56 0.81
CA LEU A 100 -5.29 25.54 0.44
C LEU A 100 -4.66 26.90 0.66
N THR A 101 -3.45 26.94 1.18
CA THR A 101 -2.62 28.15 1.20
C THR A 101 -2.27 28.58 -0.23
N ALA A 102 -1.84 29.85 -0.43
CA ALA A 102 -1.42 30.33 -1.74
C ALA A 102 -0.29 29.47 -2.34
N ALA A 103 0.69 29.10 -1.52
CA ALA A 103 1.78 28.21 -1.94
C ALA A 103 1.26 26.83 -2.39
N ALA A 104 0.30 26.26 -1.67
CA ALA A 104 -0.29 24.97 -2.03
C ALA A 104 -1.15 25.07 -3.30
N GLN A 105 -1.80 26.20 -3.55
CA GLN A 105 -2.53 26.46 -4.81
C GLN A 105 -1.56 26.52 -6.00
N ALA A 106 -0.44 27.23 -5.85
CA ALA A 106 0.62 27.25 -6.86
C ALA A 106 1.19 25.85 -7.10
N GLY A 107 1.48 25.10 -6.04
CA GLY A 107 1.94 23.72 -6.13
C GLY A 107 0.93 22.79 -6.84
N ARG A 108 -0.37 22.97 -6.62
CA ARG A 108 -1.41 22.23 -7.35
C ARG A 108 -1.37 22.53 -8.86
N ALA A 109 -1.11 23.78 -9.24
CA ALA A 109 -0.98 24.13 -10.65
C ALA A 109 0.25 23.46 -11.28
N VAL A 110 1.39 23.43 -10.58
CA VAL A 110 2.59 22.72 -11.01
C VAL A 110 2.33 21.22 -11.12
N PHE A 111 1.68 20.61 -10.13
CA PHE A 111 1.33 19.18 -10.12
C PHE A 111 0.51 18.80 -11.37
N ALA A 112 -0.46 19.63 -11.73
CA ALA A 112 -1.25 19.43 -12.93
C ALA A 112 -0.43 19.64 -14.22
N ALA A 113 0.35 20.72 -14.29
CA ALA A 113 1.14 21.05 -15.49
C ALA A 113 2.23 20.00 -15.78
N GLN A 114 2.79 19.38 -14.74
CA GLN A 114 3.82 18.34 -14.88
C GLN A 114 3.22 16.94 -15.11
N GLY A 115 1.90 16.81 -15.22
CA GLY A 115 1.24 15.53 -15.47
C GLY A 115 1.31 14.54 -14.32
N CYS A 116 1.66 14.96 -13.12
CA CYS A 116 1.79 14.07 -11.96
C CYS A 116 0.49 13.32 -11.64
N ALA A 117 -0.66 13.90 -11.98
CA ALA A 117 -1.97 13.30 -11.80
C ALA A 117 -2.21 12.06 -12.67
N SER A 118 -1.38 11.81 -13.70
CA SER A 118 -1.49 10.59 -14.53
C SER A 118 -1.22 9.32 -13.71
N CYS A 119 -0.32 9.40 -12.73
CA CYS A 119 -0.05 8.32 -11.78
C CYS A 119 -0.68 8.59 -10.41
N HIS A 120 -0.62 9.83 -9.93
CA HIS A 120 -1.10 10.24 -8.62
C HIS A 120 -2.47 10.93 -8.71
N GLY A 121 -3.40 10.31 -9.42
CA GLY A 121 -4.76 10.85 -9.61
C GLY A 121 -5.76 10.43 -8.53
N GLY A 122 -7.00 10.90 -8.71
CA GLY A 122 -8.12 10.55 -7.85
C GLY A 122 -8.05 11.08 -6.43
N ALA A 123 -9.01 10.70 -5.61
CA ALA A 123 -9.13 11.18 -4.24
C ALA A 123 -8.02 10.69 -3.32
N SER A 124 -7.40 9.56 -3.64
CA SER A 124 -6.29 8.98 -2.87
C SER A 124 -4.92 9.48 -3.31
N PHE A 125 -4.81 10.22 -4.42
CA PHE A 125 -3.53 10.56 -5.04
C PHE A 125 -2.64 9.33 -5.24
N ALA A 126 -3.27 8.22 -5.60
CA ALA A 126 -2.66 6.97 -6.00
C ALA A 126 -3.35 6.51 -7.29
N ASN A 127 -2.80 5.51 -7.93
CA ASN A 127 -3.46 4.88 -9.06
C ASN A 127 -4.62 3.97 -8.57
N GLY A 128 -5.70 4.59 -8.14
CA GLY A 128 -6.80 3.98 -7.39
C GLY A 128 -7.28 2.64 -7.93
N GLY A 129 -7.23 1.61 -7.11
CA GLY A 129 -7.63 0.24 -7.44
C GLY A 129 -6.67 -0.47 -8.39
N GLY A 130 -5.53 0.18 -8.71
CA GLY A 130 -4.68 -0.22 -9.80
C GLY A 130 -3.86 -1.46 -9.56
N THR A 131 -3.72 -2.17 -10.64
CA THR A 131 -2.70 -3.18 -10.85
C THR A 131 -1.49 -2.58 -11.57
N LEU A 132 -1.49 -1.26 -11.78
CA LEU A 132 -0.42 -0.55 -12.47
C LEU A 132 0.80 -0.48 -11.58
N LEU A 133 1.85 -1.15 -12.02
CA LEU A 133 3.17 -1.00 -11.45
C LEU A 133 3.95 -0.04 -12.35
N ALA A 134 4.49 1.03 -11.76
CA ALA A 134 5.23 2.05 -12.49
C ALA A 134 6.73 1.91 -12.21
N ASP A 135 7.54 1.94 -13.26
CA ASP A 135 8.98 2.13 -13.16
C ASP A 135 9.32 3.55 -13.62
N VAL A 136 9.79 4.35 -12.69
CA VAL A 136 10.25 5.72 -12.94
C VAL A 136 11.79 5.81 -12.99
N GLY A 137 12.43 4.70 -13.38
CA GLY A 137 13.89 4.61 -13.47
C GLY A 137 14.56 4.27 -12.13
N THR A 138 13.80 3.82 -11.13
CA THR A 138 14.32 3.49 -9.80
C THR A 138 14.44 1.98 -9.56
N ILE A 139 13.94 1.16 -10.46
CA ILE A 139 14.05 -0.30 -10.36
C ILE A 139 15.48 -0.73 -10.69
N LYS A 140 16.07 -1.49 -9.78
CA LYS A 140 17.42 -2.06 -9.88
C LYS A 140 17.38 -3.56 -9.63
N ALA A 141 18.43 -4.27 -9.95
CA ALA A 141 18.56 -5.69 -9.63
C ALA A 141 18.36 -5.96 -8.12
N SER A 142 18.79 -5.03 -7.25
CA SER A 142 18.59 -5.09 -5.81
C SER A 142 17.15 -4.79 -5.37
N SER A 143 16.30 -4.32 -6.26
CA SER A 143 14.90 -4.02 -5.93
C SER A 143 14.06 -5.28 -5.69
N GLY A 144 14.62 -6.45 -5.96
CA GLY A 144 14.01 -7.73 -5.61
C GLY A 144 13.01 -8.22 -6.66
N LYS A 145 12.06 -9.03 -6.21
CA LYS A 145 11.14 -9.76 -7.07
C LYS A 145 9.70 -9.46 -6.69
N ARG A 146 8.78 -9.72 -7.61
CA ARG A 146 7.35 -9.79 -7.38
C ARG A 146 6.82 -11.17 -7.72
N LEU A 147 6.22 -11.86 -6.75
CA LEU A 147 5.65 -13.20 -6.93
C LEU A 147 6.64 -14.19 -7.60
N GLY A 148 7.92 -14.11 -7.22
CA GLY A 148 8.98 -14.96 -7.76
C GLY A 148 9.60 -14.50 -9.08
N ALA A 149 8.98 -13.58 -9.82
CA ALA A 149 9.48 -13.00 -11.06
C ALA A 149 10.21 -11.66 -10.83
N LEU A 150 10.84 -11.13 -11.87
CA LEU A 150 11.40 -9.78 -11.83
C LEU A 150 10.32 -8.75 -11.46
N LEU A 151 10.69 -7.77 -10.66
CA LEU A 151 9.82 -6.65 -10.32
C LEU A 151 9.70 -5.71 -11.54
N PRO A 152 8.52 -5.59 -12.15
CA PRO A 152 8.36 -4.78 -13.37
C PRO A 152 8.17 -3.30 -13.08
N GLY A 153 7.93 -2.95 -11.82
CA GLY A 153 7.62 -1.61 -11.36
C GLY A 153 7.13 -1.65 -9.92
N ILE A 154 6.72 -0.53 -9.40
CA ILE A 154 6.25 -0.34 -8.03
C ILE A 154 4.83 0.19 -8.05
N ASP A 155 4.03 -0.26 -7.09
CA ASP A 155 2.71 0.29 -6.85
C ASP A 155 2.81 1.81 -6.63
N VAL A 156 1.93 2.56 -7.27
CA VAL A 156 1.93 4.02 -7.14
C VAL A 156 1.41 4.39 -5.75
N PRO A 157 2.29 4.85 -4.85
CA PRO A 157 1.88 5.14 -3.48
C PRO A 157 0.96 6.35 -3.43
N THR A 158 0.09 6.38 -2.42
CA THR A 158 -0.68 7.58 -2.12
C THR A 158 0.25 8.74 -1.75
N LEU A 159 -0.06 9.94 -2.24
CA LEU A 159 0.60 11.16 -1.78
C LEU A 159 -0.09 11.76 -0.53
N ARG A 160 -1.12 11.15 -0.02
CA ARG A 160 -1.70 11.56 1.26
C ARG A 160 -0.69 11.30 2.36
N ASP A 161 -0.53 12.26 3.24
CA ASP A 161 0.37 12.19 4.40
C ASP A 161 1.86 12.10 4.04
N VAL A 162 2.21 12.29 2.76
CA VAL A 162 3.57 12.11 2.27
C VAL A 162 4.58 13.00 2.99
N ALA A 163 4.17 14.17 3.47
CA ALA A 163 5.03 15.07 4.25
C ALA A 163 5.58 14.44 5.54
N LEU A 164 4.97 13.37 6.04
CA LEU A 164 5.35 12.68 7.27
C LEU A 164 6.18 11.40 7.02
N THR A 165 6.41 11.02 5.77
CA THR A 165 6.98 9.72 5.41
C THR A 165 8.31 9.81 4.68
N SER A 166 9.04 10.94 4.80
CA SER A 166 10.40 11.02 4.26
C SER A 166 11.35 10.01 4.96
N PRO A 167 12.41 9.51 4.27
CA PRO A 167 12.81 9.85 2.90
C PRO A 167 11.88 9.26 1.85
N TYR A 168 11.85 9.91 0.69
CA TYR A 168 11.03 9.47 -0.44
C TYR A 168 11.83 8.54 -1.36
N LEU A 169 11.09 7.81 -2.19
CA LEU A 169 11.58 6.71 -3.00
C LEU A 169 12.02 5.52 -2.12
N HIS A 170 12.40 4.45 -2.74
CA HIS A 170 12.74 3.18 -2.07
C HIS A 170 14.11 2.69 -2.53
#